data_f4dc09a4c1b14be0dd0c5232bc382f55
#
_entry.id   f4dc09a4c1b14be0dd0c5232bc382f55
#
_cell.length_a   1.000
_cell.length_b   1.000
_cell.length_c   1.000
_cell.angle_alpha   90.00
_cell.angle_beta   90.00
_cell.angle_gamma   90.00
#
_symmetry.space_group_name_H-M   'P 1'
#
loop_
_entity.id
_entity.type
_entity.pdbx_description
1 polymer ?
#
loop_
_entity_poly.entity_id
_entity_poly.type
_entity_poly.pdbx_seq_one_letter_code
_entity_poly.pdbx_strand_id
1 'polypeptide(L)'
;MPLTQADLAQHRLIGYDRHLGLHSHWQTQGLALPIEALAFRSDCAMARLAALRSGMGIGLCHAALAQREPDLLALPAELFSFELGVWVVMHNDQRDQQNLRQLFDYLADALPDVLQLKH
;
A
#
# COMPACT_ATOMS: atom_id res chain seq x y z
N MET A 1 1.79 -20.16 -6.30
CA MET A 1 1.31 -19.10 -5.40
C MET A 1 1.83 -19.37 -3.98
N PRO A 2 2.44 -18.38 -3.33
CA PRO A 2 2.93 -18.61 -1.97
C PRO A 2 1.79 -18.77 -0.98
N LEU A 3 1.90 -19.74 -0.09
CA LEU A 3 0.91 -20.06 0.93
C LEU A 3 1.43 -19.80 2.35
N THR A 4 2.75 -19.60 2.50
CA THR A 4 3.38 -19.32 3.80
C THR A 4 4.36 -18.16 3.66
N GLN A 5 4.76 -17.58 4.79
CA GLN A 5 5.77 -16.52 4.78
C GLN A 5 7.12 -17.01 4.24
N ALA A 6 7.46 -18.28 4.49
CA ALA A 6 8.69 -18.86 3.95
C ALA A 6 8.66 -18.90 2.42
N ASP A 7 7.49 -19.14 1.83
CA ASP A 7 7.36 -19.14 0.38
C ASP A 7 7.61 -17.78 -0.23
N LEU A 8 7.29 -16.69 0.49
CA LEU A 8 7.53 -15.32 0.01
C LEU A 8 9.01 -15.07 -0.26
N ALA A 9 9.90 -15.64 0.53
CA ALA A 9 11.35 -15.46 0.37
C ALA A 9 11.87 -16.05 -0.95
N GLN A 10 11.12 -16.96 -1.58
CA GLN A 10 11.49 -17.59 -2.83
C GLN A 10 10.96 -16.85 -4.07
N HIS A 11 10.18 -15.81 -3.87
CA HIS A 11 9.62 -14.99 -4.94
C HIS A 11 10.32 -13.64 -5.02
N ARG A 12 10.20 -13.00 -6.19
CA ARG A 12 10.69 -11.63 -6.35
C ARG A 12 9.76 -10.69 -5.62
N LEU A 13 10.33 -9.80 -4.80
CA LEU A 13 9.57 -8.88 -3.98
C LEU A 13 9.82 -7.44 -4.42
N ILE A 14 8.77 -6.64 -4.37
CA ILE A 14 8.78 -5.21 -4.66
C ILE A 14 8.60 -4.46 -3.34
N GLY A 15 9.48 -3.53 -3.04
CA GLY A 15 9.43 -2.82 -1.77
C GLY A 15 9.95 -1.40 -1.84
N TYR A 16 10.18 -0.84 -0.66
CA TYR A 16 10.66 0.53 -0.49
C TYR A 16 12.17 0.57 -0.58
N ASP A 17 12.71 1.73 -0.95
CA ASP A 17 14.16 1.94 -1.03
C ASP A 17 14.71 2.52 0.27
N ARG A 18 14.23 3.71 0.66
CA ARG A 18 14.72 4.43 1.85
C ARG A 18 13.72 4.44 2.99
N HIS A 19 12.45 4.23 2.71
CA HIS A 19 11.40 4.25 3.72
C HIS A 19 11.34 2.91 4.44
N LEU A 20 12.11 2.79 5.53
CA LEU A 20 12.33 1.52 6.20
C LEU A 20 11.21 1.13 7.19
N GLY A 21 10.22 1.98 7.43
CA GLY A 21 9.14 1.70 8.37
C GLY A 21 8.38 0.42 8.05
N LEU A 22 8.03 0.23 6.77
CA LEU A 22 7.35 -0.98 6.33
C LEU A 22 8.26 -2.21 6.43
N HIS A 23 9.53 -2.06 6.10
CA HIS A 23 10.50 -3.15 6.23
C HIS A 23 10.62 -3.61 7.68
N SER A 24 10.67 -2.67 8.63
CA SER A 24 10.67 -2.99 10.06
C SER A 24 9.39 -3.73 10.46
N HIS A 25 8.25 -3.33 9.90
CA HIS A 25 6.98 -3.99 10.15
C HIS A 25 7.00 -5.44 9.66
N TRP A 26 7.58 -5.68 8.49
CA TRP A 26 7.76 -7.05 7.98
C TRP A 26 8.60 -7.90 8.93
N GLN A 27 9.68 -7.33 9.49
CA GLN A 27 10.53 -8.04 10.43
C GLN A 27 9.78 -8.43 11.71
N THR A 28 8.89 -7.55 12.20
CA THR A 28 8.09 -7.86 13.39
C THR A 28 7.10 -8.99 13.15
N GLN A 29 6.73 -9.24 11.89
CA GLN A 29 5.85 -10.35 11.53
C GLN A 29 6.62 -11.62 11.14
N GLY A 30 7.92 -11.65 11.39
CA GLY A 30 8.74 -12.81 11.11
C GLY A 30 9.28 -12.89 9.69
N LEU A 31 9.06 -11.86 8.87
CA LEU A 31 9.55 -11.81 7.50
C LEU A 31 10.88 -11.06 7.47
N ALA A 32 11.96 -11.77 7.80
CA ALA A 32 13.31 -11.20 7.87
C ALA A 32 13.96 -11.23 6.48
N LEU A 33 13.65 -10.23 5.64
CA LEU A 33 14.25 -10.10 4.31
C LEU A 33 15.19 -8.90 4.31
N PRO A 34 16.44 -9.08 3.89
CA PRO A 34 17.33 -7.93 3.69
C PRO A 34 16.82 -7.09 2.52
N ILE A 35 17.05 -5.78 2.61
CA ILE A 35 16.58 -4.86 1.58
C ILE A 35 17.18 -5.21 0.21
N GLU A 36 18.39 -5.77 0.19
CA GLU A 36 19.08 -6.19 -1.03
C GLU A 36 18.40 -7.37 -1.72
N ALA A 37 17.54 -8.11 -1.01
CA ALA A 37 16.79 -9.22 -1.59
C ALA A 37 15.58 -8.77 -2.42
N LEU A 38 15.23 -7.48 -2.36
CA LEU A 38 14.11 -6.95 -3.13
C LEU A 38 14.50 -6.84 -4.61
N ALA A 39 13.63 -7.36 -5.48
CA ALA A 39 13.87 -7.29 -6.92
C ALA A 39 13.69 -5.88 -7.49
N PHE A 40 12.83 -5.07 -6.86
CA PHE A 40 12.59 -3.68 -7.22
C PHE A 40 12.40 -2.88 -5.95
N ARG A 41 13.06 -1.74 -5.87
CA ARG A 41 12.98 -0.84 -4.71
C ARG A 41 12.70 0.57 -5.17
N SER A 42 11.67 1.19 -4.61
CA SER A 42 11.37 2.59 -4.86
C SER A 42 10.46 3.13 -3.75
N ASP A 43 10.70 4.36 -3.35
CA ASP A 43 9.80 5.05 -2.43
C ASP A 43 8.62 5.69 -3.15
N CYS A 44 8.64 5.72 -4.48
CA CYS A 44 7.54 6.22 -5.29
C CYS A 44 6.45 5.15 -5.42
N ALA A 45 5.26 5.44 -4.88
CA ALA A 45 4.14 4.51 -4.94
C ALA A 45 3.71 4.18 -6.38
N MET A 46 3.77 5.16 -7.28
CA MET A 46 3.41 4.95 -8.68
C MET A 46 4.39 4.02 -9.38
N ALA A 47 5.69 4.13 -9.07
CA ALA A 47 6.70 3.24 -9.62
C ALA A 47 6.51 1.81 -9.13
N ARG A 48 6.22 1.64 -7.84
CA ARG A 48 5.93 0.30 -7.29
C ARG A 48 4.69 -0.31 -7.92
N LEU A 49 3.65 0.49 -8.11
CA LEU A 49 2.42 0.01 -8.76
C LEU A 49 2.67 -0.40 -10.21
N ALA A 50 3.46 0.38 -10.95
CA ALA A 50 3.83 0.03 -12.32
C ALA A 50 4.61 -1.28 -12.37
N ALA A 51 5.55 -1.49 -11.45
CA ALA A 51 6.28 -2.74 -11.35
C ALA A 51 5.35 -3.91 -11.06
N LEU A 52 4.39 -3.70 -10.17
CA LEU A 52 3.41 -4.73 -9.81
C LEU A 52 2.53 -5.10 -11.01
N ARG A 53 2.04 -4.10 -11.74
CA ARG A 53 1.22 -4.31 -12.94
C ARG A 53 1.97 -5.04 -14.04
N SER A 54 3.28 -4.83 -14.14
CA SER A 54 4.11 -5.47 -15.16
C SER A 54 4.43 -6.94 -14.86
N GLY A 55 4.03 -7.44 -13.69
CA GLY A 55 4.33 -8.80 -13.30
C GLY A 55 5.75 -9.00 -12.77
N MET A 56 6.39 -7.93 -12.29
CA MET A 56 7.78 -8.01 -11.82
C MET A 56 7.93 -8.82 -10.53
N GLY A 57 6.88 -8.89 -9.71
CA GLY A 57 6.94 -9.65 -8.47
C GLY A 57 5.74 -9.43 -7.56
N ILE A 58 5.93 -9.71 -6.28
CA ILE A 58 4.93 -9.56 -5.22
C ILE A 58 5.21 -8.24 -4.50
N GLY A 59 4.19 -7.43 -4.32
CA GLY A 59 4.31 -6.17 -3.63
C GLY A 59 3.07 -5.81 -2.86
N LEU A 60 3.08 -4.65 -2.23
CA LEU A 60 1.97 -4.12 -1.47
C LEU A 60 1.23 -3.08 -2.29
N CYS A 61 -0.08 -3.14 -2.24
CA CYS A 61 -0.96 -2.20 -2.90
C CYS A 61 -2.17 -1.99 -2.01
N HIS A 62 -2.77 -0.81 -2.09
CA HIS A 62 -4.02 -0.57 -1.38
C HIS A 62 -5.08 -1.54 -1.90
N ALA A 63 -5.80 -2.20 -1.00
CA ALA A 63 -6.74 -3.26 -1.36
C ALA A 63 -7.81 -2.78 -2.35
N ALA A 64 -8.36 -1.59 -2.16
CA ALA A 64 -9.40 -1.05 -3.05
C ALA A 64 -8.85 -0.81 -4.46
N LEU A 65 -7.59 -0.37 -4.58
CA LEU A 65 -6.95 -0.18 -5.87
C LEU A 65 -6.65 -1.51 -6.54
N ALA A 66 -6.15 -2.48 -5.78
CA ALA A 66 -5.84 -3.81 -6.30
C ALA A 66 -7.07 -4.51 -6.85
N GLN A 67 -8.23 -4.34 -6.22
CA GLN A 67 -9.47 -4.95 -6.67
C GLN A 67 -9.93 -4.46 -8.05
N ARG A 68 -9.46 -3.29 -8.47
CA ARG A 68 -9.78 -2.70 -9.78
C ARG A 68 -8.80 -3.10 -10.88
N GLU A 69 -7.75 -3.83 -10.51
CA GLU A 69 -6.72 -4.27 -11.44
C GLU A 69 -6.95 -5.74 -11.81
N PRO A 70 -7.37 -6.02 -13.06
CA PRO A 70 -7.76 -7.39 -13.43
C PRO A 70 -6.59 -8.38 -13.42
N ASP A 71 -5.38 -7.88 -13.58
CA ASP A 71 -4.18 -8.74 -13.65
C ASP A 71 -3.52 -8.97 -12.29
N LEU A 72 -4.04 -8.35 -11.21
CA LEU A 72 -3.49 -8.52 -9.87
C LEU A 72 -4.27 -9.58 -9.10
N LEU A 73 -3.53 -10.46 -8.45
CA LEU A 73 -4.08 -11.51 -7.62
C LEU A 73 -3.72 -11.25 -6.16
N ALA A 74 -4.73 -11.26 -5.29
CA ALA A 74 -4.50 -11.07 -3.87
C ALA A 74 -3.96 -12.34 -3.23
N LEU A 75 -2.92 -12.21 -2.42
CA LEU A 75 -2.43 -13.30 -1.58
C LEU A 75 -3.27 -13.36 -0.30
N PRO A 76 -3.28 -14.52 0.40
CA PRO A 76 -4.00 -14.63 1.66
C PRO A 76 -3.54 -13.58 2.67
N ALA A 77 -4.50 -12.93 3.34
CA ALA A 77 -4.22 -11.88 4.29
C ALA A 77 -3.37 -12.37 5.47
N GLU A 78 -3.43 -13.66 5.77
CA GLU A 78 -2.66 -14.28 6.85
C GLU A 78 -1.16 -14.23 6.59
N LEU A 79 -0.74 -14.12 5.32
CA LEU A 79 0.67 -14.01 4.97
C LEU A 79 1.24 -12.66 5.34
N PHE A 80 0.52 -11.61 4.98
CA PHE A 80 0.91 -10.25 5.30
C PHE A 80 -0.26 -9.29 5.04
N SER A 81 -0.65 -8.57 6.06
CA SER A 81 -1.68 -7.54 5.95
C SER A 81 -1.51 -6.54 7.09
N PHE A 82 -1.76 -5.26 6.82
CA PHE A 82 -1.81 -4.24 7.86
C PHE A 82 -2.71 -3.10 7.42
N GLU A 83 -3.17 -2.33 8.39
CA GLU A 83 -4.04 -1.18 8.15
C GLU A 83 -3.23 0.10 8.26
N LEU A 84 -3.50 1.03 7.33
CA LEU A 84 -2.93 2.37 7.35
C LEU A 84 -4.05 3.38 7.58
N GLY A 85 -3.80 4.35 8.44
CA GLY A 85 -4.70 5.48 8.59
C GLY A 85 -4.65 6.37 7.36
N VAL A 86 -5.81 6.84 6.94
CA VAL A 86 -5.92 7.81 5.85
C VAL A 86 -6.52 9.08 6.41
N TRP A 87 -5.87 10.21 6.15
CA TRP A 87 -6.23 11.50 6.72
C TRP A 87 -6.48 12.50 5.60
N VAL A 88 -7.63 13.17 5.66
CA VAL A 88 -7.87 14.35 4.83
C VAL A 88 -7.48 15.56 5.65
N VAL A 89 -6.52 16.31 5.15
CA VAL A 89 -5.97 17.45 5.88
C VAL A 89 -5.97 18.70 5.01
N MET A 90 -6.12 19.86 5.65
CA MET A 90 -5.90 21.13 4.98
C MET A 90 -5.26 22.11 5.97
N HIS A 91 -4.62 23.14 5.44
CA HIS A 91 -4.00 24.13 6.28
C HIS A 91 -5.08 24.89 7.09
N ASN A 92 -4.80 25.18 8.35
CA ASN A 92 -5.76 25.82 9.23
C ASN A 92 -6.25 27.17 8.69
N ASP A 93 -5.37 27.92 8.01
CA ASP A 93 -5.72 29.20 7.41
C ASP A 93 -6.69 29.09 6.23
N GLN A 94 -6.88 27.88 5.68
CA GLN A 94 -7.72 27.63 4.52
C GLN A 94 -9.11 27.11 4.88
N ARG A 95 -9.39 26.86 6.15
CA ARG A 95 -10.65 26.24 6.58
C ARG A 95 -11.89 27.12 6.28
N ASP A 96 -11.72 28.43 6.16
CA ASP A 96 -12.80 29.36 5.82
C ASP A 96 -12.93 29.60 4.31
N GLN A 97 -12.05 29.02 3.51
CA GLN A 97 -12.13 29.07 2.07
C GLN A 97 -13.22 28.12 1.59
N GLN A 98 -14.29 28.68 1.03
CA GLN A 98 -15.48 27.89 0.70
C GLN A 98 -15.20 26.75 -0.28
N ASN A 99 -14.43 27.02 -1.33
CA ASN A 99 -14.13 25.99 -2.33
C ASN A 99 -13.29 24.85 -1.76
N LEU A 100 -12.30 25.17 -0.93
CA LEU A 100 -11.47 24.15 -0.29
C LEU A 100 -12.28 23.38 0.75
N ARG A 101 -13.18 24.04 1.47
CA ARG A 101 -14.04 23.39 2.44
C ARG A 101 -14.99 22.40 1.76
N GLN A 102 -15.55 22.77 0.62
CA GLN A 102 -16.41 21.88 -0.15
C GLN A 102 -15.66 20.64 -0.61
N LEU A 103 -14.44 20.82 -1.11
CA LEU A 103 -13.60 19.67 -1.53
C LEU A 103 -13.25 18.80 -0.33
N PHE A 104 -12.86 19.40 0.79
CA PHE A 104 -12.55 18.67 2.01
C PHE A 104 -13.73 17.83 2.46
N ASP A 105 -14.91 18.41 2.54
CA ASP A 105 -16.12 17.71 2.99
C ASP A 105 -16.49 16.59 2.02
N TYR A 106 -16.38 16.83 0.72
CA TYR A 106 -16.62 15.82 -0.30
C TYR A 106 -15.68 14.63 -0.14
N LEU A 107 -14.38 14.88 0.03
CA LEU A 107 -13.41 13.81 0.21
C LEU A 107 -13.66 13.04 1.51
N ALA A 108 -14.00 13.74 2.58
CA ALA A 108 -14.30 13.09 3.85
C ALA A 108 -15.50 12.14 3.74
N ASP A 109 -16.50 12.51 2.94
CA ASP A 109 -17.69 11.66 2.72
C ASP A 109 -17.42 10.53 1.73
N ALA A 110 -16.68 10.78 0.66
CA ALA A 110 -16.54 9.84 -0.46
C ALA A 110 -15.44 8.80 -0.25
N LEU A 111 -14.32 9.18 0.40
CA LEU A 111 -13.15 8.30 0.52
C LEU A 111 -13.44 7.01 1.30
N PRO A 112 -14.22 6.99 2.39
CA PRO A 112 -14.50 5.74 3.08
C PRO A 112 -15.07 4.66 2.17
N ASP A 113 -15.99 5.01 1.27
CA ASP A 113 -16.59 4.06 0.33
C ASP A 113 -15.61 3.66 -0.76
N VAL A 114 -14.87 4.62 -1.33
CA VAL A 114 -13.89 4.36 -2.39
C VAL A 114 -12.78 3.46 -1.89
N LEU A 115 -12.29 3.70 -0.67
CA LEU A 115 -11.19 2.96 -0.08
C LEU A 115 -11.65 1.74 0.71
N GLN A 116 -12.95 1.51 0.83
CA GLN A 116 -13.52 0.39 1.58
C GLN A 116 -13.01 0.38 3.03
N LEU A 117 -12.95 1.56 3.64
CA LEU A 117 -12.47 1.69 5.00
C LEU A 117 -13.47 1.07 5.97
N LYS A 118 -12.94 0.37 6.97
CA LYS A 118 -13.76 -0.12 8.08
C LYS A 118 -14.00 1.03 9.05
N HIS A 119 -15.22 1.16 9.48
CA HIS A 119 -15.61 2.16 10.47
C HIS A 119 -15.48 1.64 11.90
#